data_bec3faa4e73b6576c4350f7f8e638688
#
_entry.id   bec3faa4e73b6576c4350f7f8e638688
#
_cell.length_a   1.000
_cell.length_b   1.000
_cell.length_c   1.000
_cell.angle_alpha   90.00
_cell.angle_beta   90.00
_cell.angle_gamma   90.00
#
_symmetry.space_group_name_H-M   'P 1'
#
loop_
_entity.id
_entity.type
_entity.pdbx_description
1 polymer ?
#
loop_
_entity_poly.entity_id
_entity_poly.type
_entity_poly.pdbx_seq_one_letter_code
_entity_poly.pdbx_strand_id
1 'polypeptide(L)'
;MKWNLLTKLGFILFMVSRESVYFINLRQAYLLSPHYANRLSSRTVLFTCVPQQVLDDRKLRRIFGDTLKNIWIPRETDDLDQLVNEREQTAHRLEKAEIELIKKANVAYQKALKNGHPDVEVKEAPSPSNRESGEESKVVNVSISPQSPISEIPSSPREFTREDGTPILKTNYGFSGPDPEIVGSVAAQWIAAEQRPYHRPIANYGRRVDTIRWTRARLKKLAPKISQLRRQYRKGLNAPIPAAFIEFHSLVDAQSAYQTLAHHSANNMRAEIIGVRPQEIIWTSLSFRWWERIIRRFLIQGFIACMVIFWSLPALLVGLLSNIDYLAKNVVFLHWILLLPKVILGLISGLLPAVALSLLMAVVPFIMRACARQAGIPTESRVELFVQSSYFVFQVVQVFLVTTLTSAAAAAITQIIKDPLSARDLLSKNLPTASNFYISYFILQGLAMSATRIVHLLSIFRHQLMPFSGGNPRLIAAKYHRLRKIHWGAVYPVFTNMGVIGSSLLSCSLTALF
;
A
#
# COMPACT_ATOMS: atom_id res chain seq x y z
N MET A 1 40.02 2.76 -31.75
CA MET A 1 38.63 2.94 -31.26
C MET A 1 38.15 1.74 -30.39
N LYS A 2 38.40 0.49 -30.80
CA LYS A 2 38.02 -0.76 -30.11
C LYS A 2 38.51 -0.83 -28.63
N TRP A 3 39.78 -0.50 -28.37
CA TRP A 3 40.37 -0.54 -27.03
C TRP A 3 39.69 0.43 -26.06
N ASN A 4 39.29 1.63 -26.52
CA ASN A 4 38.60 2.61 -25.68
C ASN A 4 37.19 2.15 -25.26
N LEU A 5 36.55 1.32 -26.07
CA LEU A 5 35.21 0.79 -25.75
C LEU A 5 35.28 -0.37 -24.74
N LEU A 6 36.26 -1.28 -24.94
CA LEU A 6 36.54 -2.39 -24.02
C LEU A 6 36.99 -1.87 -22.65
N THR A 7 37.85 -0.87 -22.60
CA THR A 7 38.29 -0.24 -21.36
C THR A 7 37.16 0.44 -20.60
N LYS A 8 36.26 1.16 -21.32
CA LYS A 8 35.08 1.77 -20.70
C LYS A 8 34.11 0.73 -20.13
N LEU A 9 33.83 -0.34 -20.89
CA LEU A 9 32.98 -1.43 -20.39
C LEU A 9 33.63 -2.12 -19.19
N GLY A 10 34.93 -2.44 -19.26
CA GLY A 10 35.69 -3.03 -18.16
C GLY A 10 35.67 -2.13 -16.92
N PHE A 11 35.82 -0.81 -17.10
CA PHE A 11 35.74 0.14 -16.00
C PHE A 11 34.35 0.16 -15.34
N ILE A 12 33.26 0.18 -16.15
CA ILE A 12 31.88 0.15 -15.62
C ILE A 12 31.66 -1.15 -14.83
N LEU A 13 32.02 -2.31 -15.39
CA LEU A 13 31.87 -3.59 -14.72
C LEU A 13 32.70 -3.67 -13.42
N PHE A 14 33.91 -3.13 -13.45
CA PHE A 14 34.77 -3.04 -12.26
C PHE A 14 34.12 -2.17 -11.16
N MET A 15 33.59 -0.99 -11.52
CA MET A 15 32.91 -0.11 -10.58
C MET A 15 31.66 -0.79 -9.98
N VAL A 16 30.84 -1.44 -10.80
CA VAL A 16 29.66 -2.17 -10.33
C VAL A 16 30.06 -3.32 -9.39
N SER A 17 31.09 -4.07 -9.75
CA SER A 17 31.60 -5.16 -8.92
C SER A 17 32.14 -4.63 -7.57
N ARG A 18 32.93 -3.57 -7.60
CA ARG A 18 33.46 -2.92 -6.39
C ARG A 18 32.35 -2.46 -5.45
N GLU A 19 31.36 -1.74 -5.99
CA GLU A 19 30.22 -1.28 -5.20
C GLU A 19 29.38 -2.43 -4.64
N SER A 20 29.23 -3.50 -5.42
CA SER A 20 28.51 -4.71 -4.97
C SER A 20 29.22 -5.39 -3.78
N VAL A 21 30.55 -5.54 -3.85
CA VAL A 21 31.35 -6.10 -2.76
C VAL A 21 31.29 -5.22 -1.52
N TYR A 22 31.44 -3.89 -1.70
CA TYR A 22 31.32 -2.94 -0.61
C TYR A 22 29.94 -3.02 0.08
N PHE A 23 28.88 -3.09 -0.70
CA PHE A 23 27.51 -3.19 -0.19
C PHE A 23 27.27 -4.51 0.55
N ILE A 24 27.81 -5.63 0.05
CA ILE A 24 27.74 -6.92 0.73
C ILE A 24 28.44 -6.83 2.10
N ASN A 25 29.64 -6.28 2.14
CA ASN A 25 30.40 -6.11 3.39
C ASN A 25 29.65 -5.21 4.39
N LEU A 26 29.12 -4.09 3.94
CA LEU A 26 28.32 -3.19 4.77
C LEU A 26 27.07 -3.88 5.32
N ARG A 27 26.37 -4.66 4.48
CA ARG A 27 25.21 -5.45 4.88
C ARG A 27 25.58 -6.49 5.94
N GLN A 28 26.68 -7.22 5.76
CA GLN A 28 27.14 -8.22 6.74
C GLN A 28 27.50 -7.56 8.07
N ALA A 29 28.24 -6.46 8.03
CA ALA A 29 28.58 -5.70 9.23
C ALA A 29 27.34 -5.23 10.00
N TYR A 30 26.31 -4.75 9.28
CA TYR A 30 25.04 -4.37 9.90
C TYR A 30 24.30 -5.56 10.52
N LEU A 31 24.20 -6.68 9.81
CA LEU A 31 23.50 -7.88 10.29
C LEU A 31 24.18 -8.51 11.52
N LEU A 32 25.49 -8.37 11.63
CA LEU A 32 26.27 -8.84 12.79
C LEU A 32 26.31 -7.82 13.94
N SER A 33 25.82 -6.60 13.73
CA SER A 33 25.84 -5.56 14.78
C SER A 33 24.99 -5.97 15.99
N PRO A 34 25.42 -5.66 17.24
CA PRO A 34 24.65 -5.95 18.45
C PRO A 34 23.26 -5.29 18.42
N HIS A 35 23.16 -4.13 17.79
CA HIS A 35 21.89 -3.42 17.62
C HIS A 35 20.88 -4.22 16.79
N TYR A 36 21.31 -4.90 15.73
CA TYR A 36 20.46 -5.77 14.93
C TYR A 36 20.17 -7.09 15.65
N ALA A 37 21.20 -7.73 16.21
CA ALA A 37 21.09 -9.02 16.88
C ALA A 37 20.08 -9.03 18.05
N ASN A 38 19.98 -7.89 18.78
CA ASN A 38 19.08 -7.76 19.92
C ASN A 38 17.62 -7.45 19.55
N ARG A 39 17.31 -7.21 18.27
CA ARG A 39 15.92 -6.96 17.84
C ARG A 39 15.10 -8.25 17.93
N LEU A 40 13.85 -8.12 18.39
CA LEU A 40 12.89 -9.22 18.39
C LEU A 40 12.74 -9.84 17.00
N SER A 41 12.61 -8.99 15.97
CA SER A 41 12.43 -9.43 14.59
C SER A 41 13.60 -10.25 14.05
N SER A 42 14.84 -9.91 14.39
CA SER A 42 16.04 -10.64 13.90
C SER A 42 16.16 -12.05 14.47
N ARG A 43 15.57 -12.31 15.63
CA ARG A 43 15.52 -13.60 16.30
C ARG A 43 14.21 -14.37 16.06
N THR A 44 13.30 -13.82 15.25
CA THR A 44 12.02 -14.44 14.96
C THR A 44 12.00 -14.96 13.53
N VAL A 45 11.67 -16.24 13.38
CA VAL A 45 11.51 -16.92 12.10
C VAL A 45 10.03 -17.17 11.84
N LEU A 46 9.58 -16.86 10.63
CA LEU A 46 8.25 -17.21 10.16
C LEU A 46 8.28 -18.59 9.48
N PHE A 47 7.58 -19.54 10.05
CA PHE A 47 7.29 -20.83 9.43
C PHE A 47 5.91 -20.81 8.80
N THR A 48 5.81 -21.28 7.56
CA THR A 48 4.55 -21.36 6.80
C THR A 48 4.22 -22.80 6.45
N CYS A 49 2.94 -23.05 6.16
CA CYS A 49 2.44 -24.40 5.85
C CYS A 49 2.72 -25.42 6.98
N VAL A 50 2.57 -24.98 8.23
CA VAL A 50 2.74 -25.85 9.38
C VAL A 50 1.57 -26.83 9.46
N PRO A 51 1.79 -28.16 9.52
CA PRO A 51 0.72 -29.13 9.65
C PRO A 51 -0.05 -28.94 10.96
N GLN A 52 -1.37 -29.10 10.93
CA GLN A 52 -2.21 -28.94 12.12
C GLN A 52 -1.79 -29.86 13.28
N GLN A 53 -1.26 -31.04 12.95
CA GLN A 53 -0.77 -32.00 13.93
C GLN A 53 0.42 -31.48 14.76
N VAL A 54 1.23 -30.59 14.18
CA VAL A 54 2.44 -30.02 14.80
C VAL A 54 2.18 -28.63 15.37
N LEU A 55 1.03 -28.02 15.04
CA LEU A 55 0.67 -26.66 15.43
C LEU A 55 0.20 -26.58 16.91
N ASP A 56 1.07 -27.05 17.79
CA ASP A 56 0.90 -27.02 19.24
C ASP A 56 2.21 -26.57 19.89
N ASP A 57 2.12 -25.76 20.92
CA ASP A 57 3.27 -25.18 21.64
C ASP A 57 4.22 -26.28 22.14
N ARG A 58 3.69 -27.37 22.71
CA ARG A 58 4.47 -28.49 23.24
C ARG A 58 5.24 -29.23 22.16
N LYS A 59 4.62 -29.41 20.98
CA LYS A 59 5.24 -30.15 19.88
C LYS A 59 6.31 -29.30 19.21
N LEU A 60 6.07 -28.02 19.01
CA LEU A 60 7.05 -27.08 18.45
C LEU A 60 8.26 -26.96 19.39
N ARG A 61 8.07 -26.91 20.72
CA ARG A 61 9.18 -26.93 21.69
C ARG A 61 9.98 -28.22 21.63
N ARG A 62 9.35 -29.36 21.35
CA ARG A 62 10.05 -30.64 21.19
C ARG A 62 10.92 -30.67 19.94
N ILE A 63 10.53 -29.99 18.85
CA ILE A 63 11.29 -29.95 17.60
C ILE A 63 12.53 -29.04 17.74
N PHE A 64 12.39 -27.87 18.34
CA PHE A 64 13.47 -26.87 18.41
C PHE A 64 14.26 -26.89 19.73
N GLY A 65 13.81 -27.64 20.73
CA GLY A 65 14.49 -27.80 22.01
C GLY A 65 14.59 -26.49 22.82
N ASP A 66 15.68 -26.36 23.57
CA ASP A 66 15.94 -25.25 24.47
C ASP A 66 16.34 -23.92 23.78
N THR A 67 16.57 -23.95 22.47
CA THR A 67 16.90 -22.75 21.71
C THR A 67 15.71 -21.81 21.52
N LEU A 68 14.49 -22.32 21.80
CA LEU A 68 13.24 -21.65 21.57
C LEU A 68 12.81 -20.80 22.78
N LYS A 69 12.54 -19.49 22.54
CA LYS A 69 12.10 -18.57 23.58
C LYS A 69 10.57 -18.43 23.61
N ASN A 70 9.97 -17.95 22.52
CA ASN A 70 8.52 -17.72 22.42
C ASN A 70 7.96 -18.27 21.11
N ILE A 71 6.67 -18.67 21.15
CA ILE A 71 5.92 -19.12 19.98
C ILE A 71 4.64 -18.30 19.86
N TRP A 72 4.35 -17.81 18.66
CA TRP A 72 3.07 -17.17 18.34
C TRP A 72 2.42 -17.91 17.18
N ILE A 73 1.28 -18.50 17.43
CA ILE A 73 0.44 -19.17 16.44
C ILE A 73 -0.71 -18.22 16.09
N PRO A 74 -0.73 -17.62 14.90
CA PRO A 74 -1.83 -16.77 14.48
C PRO A 74 -3.11 -17.60 14.31
N ARG A 75 -4.25 -16.95 14.53
CA ARG A 75 -5.57 -17.57 14.43
C ARG A 75 -6.44 -16.73 13.50
N GLU A 76 -7.48 -17.32 12.97
CA GLU A 76 -8.43 -16.62 12.10
C GLU A 76 -9.08 -15.44 12.83
N THR A 77 -9.07 -14.28 12.18
CA THR A 77 -9.60 -13.01 12.70
C THR A 77 -10.58 -12.33 11.74
N ASP A 78 -11.02 -13.00 10.70
CA ASP A 78 -11.79 -12.39 9.61
C ASP A 78 -13.05 -11.66 10.11
N ASP A 79 -13.82 -12.27 11.02
CA ASP A 79 -15.00 -11.64 11.60
C ASP A 79 -14.64 -10.43 12.47
N LEU A 80 -13.53 -10.52 13.22
CA LEU A 80 -13.04 -9.43 14.04
C LEU A 80 -12.56 -8.27 13.15
N ASP A 81 -11.83 -8.58 12.10
CA ASP A 81 -11.29 -7.59 11.17
C ASP A 81 -12.41 -6.84 10.42
N GLN A 82 -13.48 -7.54 10.01
CA GLN A 82 -14.65 -6.92 9.41
C GLN A 82 -15.32 -5.92 10.38
N LEU A 83 -15.54 -6.31 11.63
CA LEU A 83 -16.15 -5.43 12.64
C LEU A 83 -15.24 -4.25 13.01
N VAL A 84 -13.92 -4.47 13.08
CA VAL A 84 -12.95 -3.40 13.32
C VAL A 84 -12.93 -2.42 12.16
N ASN A 85 -12.93 -2.88 10.92
CA ASN A 85 -12.99 -2.04 9.72
C ASN A 85 -14.32 -1.25 9.68
N GLU A 86 -15.45 -1.88 10.01
CA GLU A 86 -16.73 -1.20 10.12
C GLU A 86 -16.69 -0.10 11.19
N ARG A 87 -16.09 -0.39 12.35
CA ARG A 87 -15.90 0.61 13.41
C ARG A 87 -15.07 1.78 12.94
N GLU A 88 -13.95 1.55 12.26
CA GLU A 88 -13.08 2.62 11.74
C GLU A 88 -13.79 3.48 10.69
N GLN A 89 -14.48 2.86 9.74
CA GLN A 89 -15.27 3.57 8.73
C GLN A 89 -16.39 4.41 9.38
N THR A 90 -17.05 3.86 10.40
CA THR A 90 -18.10 4.55 11.14
C THR A 90 -17.54 5.72 11.95
N ALA A 91 -16.37 5.56 12.59
CA ALA A 91 -15.68 6.63 13.31
C ALA A 91 -15.24 7.76 12.36
N HIS A 92 -14.68 7.44 11.21
CA HIS A 92 -14.33 8.43 10.19
C HIS A 92 -15.55 9.19 9.65
N ARG A 93 -16.69 8.50 9.50
CA ARG A 93 -17.95 9.14 9.09
C ARG A 93 -18.46 10.09 10.19
N LEU A 94 -18.34 9.70 11.45
CA LEU A 94 -18.69 10.53 12.60
C LEU A 94 -17.82 11.79 12.62
N GLU A 95 -16.50 11.66 12.58
CA GLU A 95 -15.56 12.79 12.54
C GLU A 95 -15.87 13.77 11.40
N LYS A 96 -16.16 13.24 10.20
CA LYS A 96 -16.53 14.08 9.06
C LYS A 96 -17.83 14.86 9.31
N ALA A 97 -18.83 14.20 9.87
CA ALA A 97 -20.12 14.83 10.18
C ALA A 97 -19.99 15.91 11.29
N GLU A 98 -19.18 15.64 12.32
CA GLU A 98 -18.91 16.63 13.37
C GLU A 98 -18.18 17.86 12.83
N ILE A 99 -17.19 17.68 11.95
CA ILE A 99 -16.50 18.80 11.29
C ILE A 99 -17.45 19.61 10.41
N GLU A 100 -18.35 18.94 9.68
CA GLU A 100 -19.35 19.60 8.85
C GLU A 100 -20.33 20.41 9.71
N LEU A 101 -20.74 19.86 10.85
CA LEU A 101 -21.57 20.54 11.84
C LEU A 101 -20.89 21.80 12.35
N ILE A 102 -19.62 21.71 12.78
CA ILE A 102 -18.84 22.84 13.28
C ILE A 102 -18.68 23.92 12.21
N LYS A 103 -18.39 23.55 10.98
CA LYS A 103 -18.27 24.51 9.86
C LYS A 103 -19.58 25.26 9.63
N LYS A 104 -20.71 24.56 9.61
CA LYS A 104 -22.03 25.16 9.44
C LYS A 104 -22.37 26.08 10.62
N ALA A 105 -22.06 25.66 11.85
CA ALA A 105 -22.26 26.45 13.05
C ALA A 105 -21.45 27.76 13.04
N ASN A 106 -20.19 27.71 12.65
CA ASN A 106 -19.34 28.90 12.52
C ASN A 106 -19.89 29.88 11.49
N VAL A 107 -20.37 29.39 10.35
CA VAL A 107 -21.01 30.25 9.34
C VAL A 107 -22.29 30.91 9.87
N ALA A 108 -23.12 30.13 10.58
CA ALA A 108 -24.34 30.65 11.21
C ALA A 108 -24.01 31.70 12.29
N TYR A 109 -23.04 31.44 13.15
CA TYR A 109 -22.54 32.38 14.16
C TYR A 109 -22.02 33.68 13.56
N GLN A 110 -21.18 33.60 12.53
CA GLN A 110 -20.67 34.78 11.83
C GLN A 110 -21.78 35.61 11.15
N LYS A 111 -22.83 34.96 10.64
CA LYS A 111 -24.00 35.65 10.10
C LYS A 111 -24.78 36.36 11.19
N ALA A 112 -24.98 35.72 12.34
CA ALA A 112 -25.65 36.32 13.49
C ALA A 112 -24.91 37.58 14.02
N LEU A 113 -23.57 37.49 14.11
CA LEU A 113 -22.72 38.64 14.47
C LEU A 113 -22.86 39.82 13.49
N LYS A 114 -22.92 39.57 12.19
CA LYS A 114 -23.09 40.61 11.16
C LYS A 114 -24.48 41.26 11.19
N ASN A 115 -25.48 40.49 11.61
CA ASN A 115 -26.87 40.97 11.69
C ASN A 115 -27.22 41.66 13.02
N GLY A 116 -26.24 41.90 13.90
CA GLY A 116 -26.41 42.72 15.10
C GLY A 116 -27.22 42.09 16.24
N HIS A 117 -27.36 40.75 16.26
CA HIS A 117 -27.95 40.02 17.38
C HIS A 117 -26.86 39.26 18.15
N PRO A 118 -26.20 39.88 19.17
CA PRO A 118 -25.23 39.21 20.01
C PRO A 118 -25.82 38.40 21.17
N ASP A 119 -27.13 38.45 21.40
CA ASP A 119 -27.77 37.91 22.59
C ASP A 119 -28.20 36.45 22.44
N VAL A 120 -27.24 35.60 22.23
CA VAL A 120 -27.36 34.21 22.72
C VAL A 120 -26.37 34.08 23.87
N GLU A 121 -26.86 34.20 25.11
CA GLU A 121 -26.11 33.79 26.29
C GLU A 121 -25.51 32.40 26.00
N VAL A 122 -24.22 32.39 25.76
CA VAL A 122 -23.45 31.15 25.77
C VAL A 122 -23.51 30.67 27.21
N LYS A 123 -24.44 29.78 27.55
CA LYS A 123 -24.36 29.03 28.79
C LYS A 123 -23.03 28.29 28.72
N GLU A 124 -22.02 28.85 29.35
CA GLU A 124 -20.75 28.20 29.58
C GLU A 124 -21.05 26.81 30.14
N ALA A 125 -20.51 25.79 29.51
CA ALA A 125 -20.49 24.48 30.09
C ALA A 125 -19.87 24.60 31.48
N PRO A 126 -20.43 24.01 32.53
CA PRO A 126 -19.93 24.14 33.89
C PRO A 126 -18.45 23.75 33.90
N SER A 127 -17.61 24.74 34.15
CA SER A 127 -16.19 24.57 34.41
C SER A 127 -16.07 23.61 35.59
N PRO A 128 -15.18 22.62 35.55
CA PRO A 128 -14.91 21.85 36.74
C PRO A 128 -14.41 22.80 37.81
N SER A 129 -15.21 22.93 38.88
CA SER A 129 -15.01 23.82 40.02
C SER A 129 -13.57 23.73 40.50
N ASN A 130 -12.94 24.92 40.60
CA ASN A 130 -11.74 25.17 41.36
C ASN A 130 -11.82 24.48 42.73
N ARG A 131 -10.98 23.52 42.99
CA ARG A 131 -10.54 23.23 44.33
C ARG A 131 -9.21 23.95 44.51
N GLU A 132 -9.30 25.04 45.21
CA GLU A 132 -8.17 25.70 45.84
C GLU A 132 -7.52 24.71 46.82
N SER A 133 -6.23 24.53 46.65
CA SER A 133 -5.27 24.62 47.78
C SER A 133 -3.91 24.25 47.27
N GLY A 134 -2.95 25.10 47.57
CA GLY A 134 -1.58 25.08 47.12
C GLY A 134 -0.82 23.83 47.51
N GLU A 135 0.20 23.59 46.69
CA GLU A 135 1.54 23.24 47.14
C GLU A 135 2.46 23.05 45.93
N GLU A 136 3.55 23.68 46.03
CA GLU A 136 4.86 23.62 45.39
C GLU A 136 5.13 22.66 44.21
N SER A 137 5.67 23.29 43.18
CA SER A 137 6.38 22.72 42.04
C SER A 137 7.43 21.66 42.44
N LYS A 138 7.23 20.42 42.02
CA LYS A 138 8.29 19.44 41.81
C LYS A 138 8.25 18.95 40.36
N VAL A 139 9.35 19.26 39.68
CA VAL A 139 9.68 18.69 38.37
C VAL A 139 9.85 17.18 38.53
N VAL A 140 8.91 16.42 37.98
CA VAL A 140 9.00 14.96 37.92
C VAL A 140 9.40 14.56 36.51
N ASN A 141 10.62 14.07 36.40
CA ASN A 141 11.11 13.34 35.23
C ASN A 141 10.24 12.07 35.05
N VAL A 142 9.42 12.03 34.01
CA VAL A 142 8.66 10.84 33.63
C VAL A 142 9.55 9.94 32.77
N SER A 143 10.17 8.97 33.42
CA SER A 143 10.69 7.78 32.75
C SER A 143 9.50 6.91 32.31
N ILE A 144 9.36 6.74 31.01
CA ILE A 144 8.31 5.91 30.40
C ILE A 144 8.67 4.45 30.63
N SER A 145 8.05 3.82 31.61
CA SER A 145 8.01 2.37 31.81
C SER A 145 6.71 1.83 31.22
N PRO A 146 6.71 0.73 30.46
CA PRO A 146 5.50 0.20 29.80
C PRO A 146 4.77 -0.77 30.71
N GLN A 147 4.10 -0.27 31.73
CA GLN A 147 3.12 -1.03 32.49
C GLN A 147 1.95 -0.11 32.82
N SER A 148 0.96 -0.08 31.93
CA SER A 148 -0.36 0.44 32.28
C SER A 148 -1.17 -0.68 32.94
N PRO A 149 -1.63 -0.50 34.19
CA PRO A 149 -2.61 -1.40 34.77
C PRO A 149 -3.92 -1.27 33.98
N ILE A 150 -4.47 -2.40 33.57
CA ILE A 150 -5.80 -2.52 33.00
C ILE A 150 -6.76 -2.11 34.12
N SER A 151 -7.19 -0.84 34.12
CA SER A 151 -8.33 -0.44 34.93
C SER A 151 -9.55 -1.19 34.41
N GLU A 152 -10.13 -2.03 35.24
CA GLU A 152 -11.38 -2.71 35.00
C GLU A 152 -12.46 -1.68 34.65
N ILE A 153 -12.95 -1.75 33.43
CA ILE A 153 -14.14 -1.02 33.02
C ILE A 153 -15.30 -1.67 33.75
N PRO A 154 -16.10 -0.90 34.51
CA PRO A 154 -17.25 -1.45 35.23
C PRO A 154 -18.18 -2.19 34.28
N SER A 155 -18.52 -3.42 34.56
CA SER A 155 -19.27 -4.32 33.68
C SER A 155 -20.79 -4.18 33.79
N SER A 156 -21.31 -3.03 34.17
CA SER A 156 -22.73 -2.75 34.09
C SER A 156 -23.02 -1.51 33.26
N PRO A 157 -23.92 -1.57 32.27
CA PRO A 157 -24.43 -0.36 31.65
C PRO A 157 -25.20 0.41 32.71
N ARG A 158 -24.68 1.54 33.19
CA ARG A 158 -25.50 2.49 33.93
C ARG A 158 -26.64 2.91 33.02
N GLU A 159 -27.85 2.50 33.32
CA GLU A 159 -29.04 3.09 32.76
C GLU A 159 -29.03 4.56 33.17
N PHE A 160 -28.85 5.44 32.21
CA PHE A 160 -29.03 6.86 32.40
C PHE A 160 -30.53 7.11 32.56
N THR A 161 -30.98 7.15 33.80
CA THR A 161 -32.26 7.72 34.18
C THR A 161 -32.06 9.20 34.40
N ARG A 162 -32.99 10.03 33.94
CA ARG A 162 -33.07 11.44 34.37
C ARG A 162 -33.20 11.49 35.86
N GLU A 163 -32.80 12.62 36.48
CA GLU A 163 -32.94 12.86 37.91
C GLU A 163 -34.37 12.68 38.42
N ASP A 164 -35.37 12.68 37.55
CA ASP A 164 -36.81 12.50 37.81
C ASP A 164 -37.27 11.04 37.69
N GLY A 165 -36.39 10.08 37.58
CA GLY A 165 -36.73 8.62 37.54
C GLY A 165 -37.41 8.15 36.25
N THR A 166 -37.59 9.00 35.23
CA THR A 166 -38.22 8.62 33.96
C THR A 166 -37.21 7.94 33.02
N PRO A 167 -37.51 6.77 32.44
CA PRO A 167 -36.64 6.12 31.47
C PRO A 167 -36.54 7.00 30.23
N ILE A 168 -35.31 7.25 29.80
CA ILE A 168 -35.08 7.98 28.55
C ILE A 168 -35.67 7.18 27.41
N LEU A 169 -36.79 7.66 26.87
CA LEU A 169 -37.49 7.02 25.76
C LEU A 169 -36.52 6.74 24.61
N LYS A 170 -36.54 5.52 24.09
CA LYS A 170 -35.79 5.13 22.89
C LYS A 170 -36.27 5.98 21.71
N THR A 171 -35.63 7.13 21.52
CA THR A 171 -35.94 8.00 20.40
C THR A 171 -35.59 7.32 19.09
N ASN A 172 -36.54 7.19 18.21
CA ASN A 172 -36.34 6.71 16.86
C ASN A 172 -35.23 7.54 16.19
N TYR A 173 -34.31 6.87 15.51
CA TYR A 173 -33.22 7.51 14.78
C TYR A 173 -33.74 8.30 13.56
N GLY A 174 -34.40 9.40 13.81
CA GLY A 174 -34.96 10.32 12.81
C GLY A 174 -34.82 11.77 13.25
N PHE A 175 -35.25 12.70 12.43
CA PHE A 175 -35.20 14.15 12.70
C PHE A 175 -36.08 14.60 13.87
N SER A 176 -36.81 13.76 14.51
CA SER A 176 -37.76 14.10 15.58
C SER A 176 -37.08 14.14 16.96
N GLY A 177 -37.00 15.29 17.52
CA GLY A 177 -36.61 15.58 18.90
C GLY A 177 -35.15 15.95 19.14
N PRO A 178 -34.86 16.77 20.16
CA PRO A 178 -33.50 17.11 20.55
C PRO A 178 -32.80 15.91 21.15
N ASP A 179 -31.56 15.64 20.70
CA ASP A 179 -30.69 14.60 21.26
C ASP A 179 -29.99 15.13 22.49
N PRO A 180 -30.23 14.61 23.68
CA PRO A 180 -29.60 15.07 24.91
C PRO A 180 -28.08 15.01 24.88
N GLU A 181 -27.49 14.10 24.08
CA GLU A 181 -26.03 14.03 23.89
C GLU A 181 -25.50 15.16 22.99
N ILE A 182 -26.34 15.77 22.16
CA ILE A 182 -25.95 16.85 21.23
C ILE A 182 -26.38 18.23 21.78
N VAL A 183 -27.39 18.28 22.59
CA VAL A 183 -27.91 19.55 23.18
C VAL A 183 -26.84 20.30 23.99
N GLY A 184 -25.85 19.59 24.54
CA GLY A 184 -24.70 20.21 25.21
C GLY A 184 -23.60 20.75 24.27
N SER A 185 -23.67 20.50 22.96
CA SER A 185 -22.68 20.99 22.02
C SER A 185 -23.02 22.42 21.57
N VAL A 186 -22.13 23.38 21.78
CA VAL A 186 -22.26 24.76 21.33
C VAL A 186 -22.57 24.84 19.83
N ALA A 187 -21.96 24.02 19.02
CA ALA A 187 -22.22 23.96 17.58
C ALA A 187 -23.66 23.53 17.24
N ALA A 188 -24.27 22.66 18.05
CA ALA A 188 -25.64 22.20 17.81
C ALA A 188 -26.70 23.21 18.14
N GLN A 189 -26.39 24.23 18.94
CA GLN A 189 -27.29 25.34 19.28
C GLN A 189 -27.54 26.28 18.08
N TRP A 190 -26.55 26.41 17.20
CA TRP A 190 -26.61 27.33 16.04
C TRP A 190 -27.24 26.73 14.79
N ILE A 191 -27.56 25.42 14.79
CA ILE A 191 -28.05 24.72 13.60
C ILE A 191 -29.34 23.98 13.91
N ALA A 192 -30.38 24.26 13.12
CA ALA A 192 -31.65 23.54 13.18
C ALA A 192 -31.44 22.02 12.84
N ALA A 193 -32.27 21.19 13.44
CA ALA A 193 -32.17 19.71 13.26
C ALA A 193 -32.21 19.27 11.79
N GLU A 194 -32.93 20.00 10.95
CA GLU A 194 -33.07 19.72 9.50
C GLU A 194 -31.79 19.99 8.69
N GLN A 195 -30.94 20.91 9.15
CA GLN A 195 -29.71 21.33 8.48
C GLN A 195 -28.48 20.52 8.93
N ARG A 196 -28.65 19.62 9.90
CA ARG A 196 -27.58 18.76 10.38
C ARG A 196 -27.09 17.79 9.28
N PRO A 197 -25.83 17.31 9.35
CA PRO A 197 -25.32 16.32 8.43
C PRO A 197 -26.17 15.05 8.46
N TYR A 198 -26.65 14.64 7.31
CA TYR A 198 -27.46 13.44 7.15
C TYR A 198 -26.85 12.48 6.13
N HIS A 199 -27.18 11.20 6.26
CA HIS A 199 -26.91 10.19 5.24
C HIS A 199 -28.08 9.22 5.13
N ARG A 200 -28.05 8.39 4.09
CA ARG A 200 -29.08 7.38 3.81
C ARG A 200 -28.46 5.98 3.89
N PRO A 201 -28.45 5.33 5.06
CA PRO A 201 -27.91 3.98 5.18
C PRO A 201 -28.80 2.98 4.47
N ILE A 202 -28.19 2.04 3.76
CA ILE A 202 -28.91 0.95 3.08
C ILE A 202 -29.71 0.13 4.09
N ALA A 203 -29.16 -0.07 5.28
CA ALA A 203 -29.81 -0.80 6.38
C ALA A 203 -31.12 -0.16 6.88
N ASN A 204 -31.43 1.08 6.49
CA ASN A 204 -32.63 1.80 6.87
C ASN A 204 -33.49 2.19 5.64
N TYR A 205 -33.49 1.36 4.62
CA TYR A 205 -34.27 1.53 3.37
C TYR A 205 -34.09 2.93 2.73
N GLY A 206 -32.91 3.53 2.84
CA GLY A 206 -32.60 4.83 2.24
C GLY A 206 -33.28 6.03 2.89
N ARG A 207 -33.93 5.90 4.05
CA ARG A 207 -34.49 7.04 4.79
C ARG A 207 -33.38 7.94 5.32
N ARG A 208 -33.64 9.24 5.36
CA ARG A 208 -32.70 10.24 5.92
C ARG A 208 -32.54 10.01 7.42
N VAL A 209 -31.28 9.91 7.85
CA VAL A 209 -30.92 9.72 9.27
C VAL A 209 -29.85 10.72 9.64
N ASP A 210 -29.93 11.29 10.84
CA ASP A 210 -28.85 12.11 11.40
C ASP A 210 -27.58 11.28 11.51
N THR A 211 -26.52 11.72 10.84
CA THR A 211 -25.26 10.99 10.75
C THR A 211 -24.62 10.83 12.11
N ILE A 212 -24.62 11.87 12.95
CA ILE A 212 -23.95 11.86 14.25
C ILE A 212 -24.66 10.90 15.21
N ARG A 213 -25.96 10.95 15.29
CA ARG A 213 -26.76 10.03 16.13
C ARG A 213 -26.58 8.58 15.69
N TRP A 214 -26.73 8.32 14.41
CA TRP A 214 -26.64 6.97 13.87
C TRP A 214 -25.25 6.37 14.08
N THR A 215 -24.19 7.13 13.77
CA THR A 215 -22.82 6.64 13.90
C THR A 215 -22.43 6.38 15.35
N ARG A 216 -22.82 7.26 16.30
CA ARG A 216 -22.60 7.03 17.74
C ARG A 216 -23.31 5.78 18.24
N ALA A 217 -24.59 5.61 17.87
CA ALA A 217 -25.35 4.40 18.24
C ALA A 217 -24.74 3.14 17.61
N ARG A 218 -24.24 3.23 16.34
CA ARG A 218 -23.57 2.10 15.69
C ARG A 218 -22.28 1.74 16.40
N LEU A 219 -21.45 2.73 16.76
CA LEU A 219 -20.21 2.53 17.50
C LEU A 219 -20.47 1.89 18.88
N LYS A 220 -21.52 2.34 19.59
CA LYS A 220 -21.94 1.77 20.88
C LYS A 220 -22.34 0.30 20.74
N LYS A 221 -22.97 -0.11 19.62
CA LYS A 221 -23.32 -1.50 19.33
C LYS A 221 -22.12 -2.36 18.91
N LEU A 222 -21.13 -1.77 18.22
CA LEU A 222 -19.95 -2.51 17.75
C LEU A 222 -18.95 -2.79 18.87
N ALA A 223 -18.80 -1.88 19.83
CA ALA A 223 -17.81 -1.98 20.89
C ALA A 223 -17.89 -3.30 21.70
N PRO A 224 -19.07 -3.74 22.22
CA PRO A 224 -19.17 -4.99 22.99
C PRO A 224 -18.90 -6.22 22.11
N LYS A 225 -19.36 -6.21 20.84
CA LYS A 225 -19.11 -7.33 19.90
C LYS A 225 -17.62 -7.51 19.63
N ILE A 226 -16.91 -6.43 19.35
CA ILE A 226 -15.46 -6.44 19.15
C ILE A 226 -14.75 -6.93 20.43
N SER A 227 -15.18 -6.48 21.60
CA SER A 227 -14.61 -6.91 22.88
C SER A 227 -14.82 -8.41 23.12
N GLN A 228 -15.99 -8.94 22.78
CA GLN A 228 -16.29 -10.36 22.87
C GLN A 228 -15.40 -11.20 21.95
N LEU A 229 -15.28 -10.83 20.66
CA LEU A 229 -14.42 -11.54 19.71
C LEU A 229 -12.94 -11.47 20.11
N ARG A 230 -12.48 -10.34 20.64
CA ARG A 230 -11.12 -10.22 21.18
C ARG A 230 -10.87 -11.15 22.38
N ARG A 231 -11.86 -11.32 23.26
CA ARG A 231 -11.77 -12.30 24.36
C ARG A 231 -11.71 -13.73 23.85
N GLN A 232 -12.52 -14.08 22.84
CA GLN A 232 -12.51 -15.41 22.19
C GLN A 232 -11.15 -15.69 21.57
N TYR A 233 -10.59 -14.73 20.83
CA TYR A 233 -9.24 -14.83 20.24
C TYR A 233 -8.17 -15.06 21.32
N ARG A 234 -8.17 -14.29 22.41
CA ARG A 234 -7.22 -14.45 23.52
C ARG A 234 -7.34 -15.80 24.22
N LYS A 235 -8.54 -16.37 24.29
CA LYS A 235 -8.78 -17.71 24.83
C LYS A 235 -8.37 -18.82 23.86
N GLY A 236 -7.97 -18.47 22.64
CA GLY A 236 -7.54 -19.45 21.64
C GLY A 236 -8.66 -20.31 21.06
N LEU A 237 -9.91 -19.81 21.04
CA LEU A 237 -11.06 -20.55 20.53
C LEU A 237 -11.16 -20.55 18.99
N ASN A 238 -10.48 -19.61 18.33
CA ASN A 238 -10.50 -19.52 16.85
C ASN A 238 -9.58 -20.57 16.24
N ALA A 239 -9.88 -20.95 14.98
CA ALA A 239 -9.06 -21.90 14.24
C ALA A 239 -7.64 -21.36 14.03
N PRO A 240 -6.60 -22.17 14.27
CA PRO A 240 -5.23 -21.76 14.05
C PRO A 240 -4.92 -21.69 12.53
N ILE A 241 -4.22 -20.64 12.11
CA ILE A 241 -3.69 -20.52 10.75
C ILE A 241 -2.46 -21.42 10.62
N PRO A 242 -2.21 -22.08 9.47
CA PRO A 242 -1.08 -22.99 9.26
C PRO A 242 0.27 -22.25 9.16
N ALA A 243 0.56 -21.39 10.14
CA ALA A 243 1.78 -20.62 10.26
C ALA A 243 2.19 -20.47 11.73
N ALA A 244 3.47 -20.32 11.98
CA ALA A 244 4.00 -20.05 13.32
C ALA A 244 5.14 -19.04 13.26
N PHE A 245 5.14 -18.10 14.20
CA PHE A 245 6.27 -17.21 14.46
C PHE A 245 7.02 -17.76 15.67
N ILE A 246 8.28 -18.07 15.47
CA ILE A 246 9.11 -18.67 16.50
C ILE A 246 10.27 -17.74 16.83
N GLU A 247 10.33 -17.26 18.07
CA GLU A 247 11.44 -16.48 18.61
C GLU A 247 12.46 -17.41 19.23
N PHE A 248 13.70 -17.25 18.83
CA PHE A 248 14.86 -17.95 19.37
C PHE A 248 15.61 -17.07 20.38
N HIS A 249 16.47 -17.68 21.21
CA HIS A 249 17.26 -16.97 22.19
C HIS A 249 18.33 -16.10 21.51
N SER A 250 18.97 -16.60 20.46
CA SER A 250 20.03 -15.89 19.74
C SER A 250 19.72 -15.75 18.25
N LEU A 251 20.44 -14.82 17.60
CA LEU A 251 20.41 -14.68 16.14
C LEU A 251 20.97 -15.93 15.45
N VAL A 252 21.97 -16.59 16.06
CA VAL A 252 22.61 -17.81 15.53
C VAL A 252 21.60 -18.95 15.51
N ASP A 253 20.84 -19.14 16.58
CA ASP A 253 19.80 -20.17 16.66
C ASP A 253 18.71 -19.91 15.62
N ALA A 254 18.30 -18.66 15.45
CA ALA A 254 17.32 -18.30 14.42
C ALA A 254 17.82 -18.59 13.00
N GLN A 255 19.09 -18.31 12.71
CA GLN A 255 19.71 -18.61 11.41
C GLN A 255 19.87 -20.13 11.20
N SER A 256 20.26 -20.86 12.23
CA SER A 256 20.34 -22.33 12.19
C SER A 256 18.96 -22.93 11.91
N ALA A 257 17.92 -22.51 12.62
CA ALA A 257 16.55 -22.97 12.40
C ALA A 257 15.99 -22.59 11.01
N TYR A 258 16.44 -21.46 10.45
CA TYR A 258 16.05 -21.05 9.09
C TYR A 258 16.68 -21.94 8.01
N GLN A 259 17.88 -22.44 8.22
CA GLN A 259 18.64 -23.23 7.24
C GLN A 259 18.38 -24.72 7.37
N THR A 260 17.89 -25.20 8.51
CA THR A 260 17.60 -26.61 8.77
C THR A 260 16.19 -27.00 8.37
N LEU A 261 16.01 -28.25 7.96
CA LEU A 261 14.70 -28.82 7.68
C LEU A 261 14.00 -29.18 9.00
N ALA A 262 12.91 -28.50 9.27
CA ALA A 262 12.12 -28.73 10.48
C ALA A 262 11.09 -29.88 10.34
N HIS A 263 10.85 -30.38 9.12
CA HIS A 263 9.88 -31.43 8.85
C HIS A 263 10.35 -32.34 7.71
N HIS A 264 10.01 -33.63 7.78
CA HIS A 264 10.39 -34.65 6.77
C HIS A 264 9.82 -34.36 5.36
N SER A 265 8.70 -33.65 5.28
CA SER A 265 8.12 -33.21 4.00
C SER A 265 8.61 -31.79 3.67
N ALA A 266 9.27 -31.64 2.52
CA ALA A 266 9.89 -30.37 2.11
C ALA A 266 8.91 -29.18 1.94
N ASN A 267 7.64 -29.47 1.67
CA ASN A 267 6.61 -28.44 1.48
C ASN A 267 5.94 -28.02 2.79
N ASN A 268 6.12 -28.78 3.86
CA ASN A 268 5.56 -28.49 5.17
C ASN A 268 6.60 -27.80 6.05
N MET A 269 6.11 -26.94 6.96
CA MET A 269 6.93 -26.26 7.97
C MET A 269 8.15 -25.54 7.38
N ARG A 270 7.93 -24.85 6.27
CA ARG A 270 8.99 -24.14 5.58
C ARG A 270 9.34 -22.86 6.33
N ALA A 271 10.61 -22.70 6.66
CA ALA A 271 11.15 -21.44 7.15
C ALA A 271 11.16 -20.42 6.00
N GLU A 272 10.28 -19.46 6.04
CA GLU A 272 10.08 -18.53 4.91
C GLU A 272 10.99 -17.31 5.01
N ILE A 273 11.09 -16.67 6.19
CA ILE A 273 11.83 -15.42 6.35
C ILE A 273 12.21 -15.17 7.81
N ILE A 274 13.35 -14.50 8.00
CA ILE A 274 13.81 -13.94 9.29
C ILE A 274 13.74 -12.41 9.22
N GLY A 275 13.51 -11.75 10.35
CA GLY A 275 13.61 -10.30 10.45
C GLY A 275 12.38 -9.52 10.01
N VAL A 276 11.22 -10.19 9.90
CA VAL A 276 9.96 -9.58 9.45
C VAL A 276 9.31 -8.76 10.56
N ARG A 277 8.82 -7.59 10.19
CA ARG A 277 7.95 -6.80 11.06
C ARG A 277 6.49 -7.19 10.87
N PRO A 278 5.65 -7.16 11.90
CA PRO A 278 4.22 -7.48 11.78
C PRO A 278 3.48 -6.66 10.72
N GLN A 279 3.93 -5.44 10.46
CA GLN A 279 3.35 -4.53 9.45
C GLN A 279 3.67 -4.93 7.99
N GLU A 280 4.68 -5.78 7.78
CA GLU A 280 5.11 -6.26 6.46
C GLU A 280 4.44 -7.58 6.09
N ILE A 281 3.73 -8.21 7.02
CA ILE A 281 3.10 -9.51 6.83
C ILE A 281 1.76 -9.35 6.13
N ILE A 282 1.56 -10.14 5.11
CA ILE A 282 0.28 -10.28 4.42
C ILE A 282 -0.47 -11.44 5.08
N TRP A 283 -1.26 -11.14 6.09
CA TRP A 283 -1.93 -12.13 6.95
C TRP A 283 -2.79 -13.11 6.16
N THR A 284 -3.51 -12.64 5.14
CA THR A 284 -4.36 -13.48 4.28
C THR A 284 -3.57 -14.55 3.51
N SER A 285 -2.29 -14.30 3.22
CA SER A 285 -1.46 -15.29 2.51
C SER A 285 -0.96 -16.42 3.40
N LEU A 286 -1.01 -16.26 4.72
CA LEU A 286 -0.57 -17.28 5.67
C LEU A 286 -1.57 -18.43 5.81
N SER A 287 -2.86 -18.21 5.49
CA SER A 287 -3.92 -19.22 5.55
C SER A 287 -3.84 -20.26 4.43
N PHE A 288 -3.10 -19.98 3.35
CA PHE A 288 -3.03 -20.89 2.20
C PHE A 288 -2.24 -22.16 2.52
N ARG A 289 -2.79 -23.29 2.11
CA ARG A 289 -2.12 -24.59 2.17
C ARG A 289 -0.98 -24.64 1.14
N TRP A 290 0.00 -25.53 1.32
CA TRP A 290 1.17 -25.64 0.44
C TRP A 290 0.80 -25.87 -1.03
N TRP A 291 -0.17 -26.74 -1.33
CA TRP A 291 -0.60 -27.04 -2.69
C TRP A 291 -1.36 -25.87 -3.36
N GLU A 292 -2.21 -25.17 -2.60
CA GLU A 292 -2.90 -23.95 -3.08
C GLU A 292 -1.87 -22.89 -3.48
N ARG A 293 -0.84 -22.71 -2.68
CA ARG A 293 0.23 -21.76 -2.94
C ARG A 293 0.99 -22.11 -4.22
N ILE A 294 1.25 -23.39 -4.49
CA ILE A 294 1.89 -23.84 -5.71
C ILE A 294 1.00 -23.56 -6.92
N ILE A 295 -0.26 -23.99 -6.89
CA ILE A 295 -1.20 -23.78 -8.00
C ILE A 295 -1.37 -22.30 -8.30
N ARG A 296 -1.61 -21.46 -7.27
CA ARG A 296 -1.72 -20.00 -7.43
C ARG A 296 -0.47 -19.38 -8.04
N ARG A 297 0.71 -19.83 -7.63
CA ARG A 297 1.98 -19.33 -8.17
C ARG A 297 2.13 -19.66 -9.65
N PHE A 298 1.80 -20.89 -10.08
CA PHE A 298 1.84 -21.28 -11.49
C PHE A 298 0.82 -20.49 -12.32
N LEU A 299 -0.42 -20.38 -11.86
CA LEU A 299 -1.45 -19.59 -12.55
C LEU A 299 -1.05 -18.13 -12.72
N ILE A 300 -0.50 -17.52 -11.67
CA ILE A 300 -0.05 -16.13 -11.71
C ILE A 300 1.17 -15.96 -12.64
N GLN A 301 2.11 -16.89 -12.64
CA GLN A 301 3.23 -16.84 -13.57
C GLN A 301 2.78 -16.99 -15.03
N GLY A 302 1.83 -17.89 -15.30
CA GLY A 302 1.21 -18.01 -16.61
C GLY A 302 0.48 -16.76 -17.03
N PHE A 303 -0.30 -16.14 -16.13
CA PHE A 303 -0.97 -14.88 -16.38
C PHE A 303 0.04 -13.75 -16.70
N ILE A 304 1.14 -13.65 -15.95
CA ILE A 304 2.17 -12.65 -16.20
C ILE A 304 2.84 -12.90 -17.55
N ALA A 305 3.13 -14.14 -17.91
CA ALA A 305 3.70 -14.48 -19.22
C ALA A 305 2.74 -14.07 -20.36
N CYS A 306 1.47 -14.39 -20.26
CA CYS A 306 0.44 -13.92 -21.20
C CYS A 306 0.38 -12.38 -21.25
N MET A 307 0.36 -11.73 -20.09
CA MET A 307 0.36 -10.27 -20.01
C MET A 307 1.59 -9.67 -20.70
N VAL A 308 2.78 -10.24 -20.51
CA VAL A 308 4.01 -9.76 -21.17
C VAL A 308 3.89 -9.89 -22.69
N ILE A 309 3.36 -10.98 -23.21
CA ILE A 309 3.22 -11.21 -24.66
C ILE A 309 2.17 -10.28 -25.27
N PHE A 310 0.99 -10.22 -24.66
CA PHE A 310 -0.16 -9.48 -25.20
C PHE A 310 -0.16 -7.98 -24.85
N TRP A 311 0.81 -7.48 -24.09
CA TRP A 311 0.87 -6.04 -23.74
C TRP A 311 1.06 -5.12 -24.93
N SER A 312 1.58 -5.63 -26.04
CA SER A 312 1.68 -4.91 -27.29
C SER A 312 0.33 -4.43 -27.84
N LEU A 313 -0.78 -5.15 -27.55
CA LEU A 313 -2.12 -4.78 -28.02
C LEU A 313 -2.60 -3.45 -27.38
N PRO A 314 -2.64 -3.29 -26.04
CA PRO A 314 -2.99 -2.00 -25.46
C PRO A 314 -1.98 -0.89 -25.81
N ALA A 315 -0.70 -1.20 -26.00
CA ALA A 315 0.28 -0.23 -26.46
C ALA A 315 -0.01 0.25 -27.90
N LEU A 316 -0.44 -0.64 -28.78
CA LEU A 316 -0.86 -0.32 -30.14
C LEU A 316 -2.13 0.54 -30.16
N LEU A 317 -3.11 0.23 -29.30
CA LEU A 317 -4.31 1.08 -29.16
C LEU A 317 -3.95 2.51 -28.73
N VAL A 318 -3.01 2.66 -27.79
CA VAL A 318 -2.51 3.98 -27.40
C VAL A 318 -1.78 4.66 -28.57
N GLY A 319 -1.06 3.90 -29.40
CA GLY A 319 -0.43 4.40 -30.62
C GLY A 319 -1.43 4.97 -31.63
N LEU A 320 -2.63 4.39 -31.74
CA LEU A 320 -3.71 4.91 -32.59
C LEU A 320 -4.22 6.27 -32.10
N LEU A 321 -4.07 6.61 -30.81
CA LEU A 321 -4.39 7.92 -30.26
C LEU A 321 -3.46 9.03 -30.82
N SER A 322 -2.33 8.69 -31.44
CA SER A 322 -1.44 9.65 -32.09
C SER A 322 -2.11 10.35 -33.28
N ASN A 323 -3.04 9.68 -33.95
CA ASN A 323 -3.82 10.27 -35.06
C ASN A 323 -5.06 10.98 -34.53
N ILE A 324 -4.87 12.14 -33.89
CA ILE A 324 -5.96 12.95 -33.34
C ILE A 324 -6.98 13.34 -34.39
N ASP A 325 -6.54 13.66 -35.61
CA ASP A 325 -7.43 14.00 -36.73
C ASP A 325 -8.37 12.84 -37.10
N TYR A 326 -7.88 11.61 -37.07
CA TYR A 326 -8.70 10.40 -37.27
C TYR A 326 -9.66 10.15 -36.11
N LEU A 327 -9.18 10.31 -34.87
CA LEU A 327 -10.02 10.14 -33.68
C LEU A 327 -11.12 11.21 -33.60
N ALA A 328 -10.77 12.47 -33.85
CA ALA A 328 -11.70 13.58 -33.77
C ALA A 328 -12.81 13.49 -34.86
N LYS A 329 -12.52 12.87 -35.99
CA LYS A 329 -13.53 12.60 -37.04
C LYS A 329 -14.47 11.43 -36.69
N ASN A 330 -13.97 10.40 -36.02
CA ASN A 330 -14.72 9.17 -35.77
C ASN A 330 -15.37 9.11 -34.37
N VAL A 331 -14.89 9.88 -33.41
CA VAL A 331 -15.41 9.89 -32.04
C VAL A 331 -16.09 11.22 -31.75
N VAL A 332 -17.41 11.19 -31.71
CA VAL A 332 -18.27 12.39 -31.54
C VAL A 332 -17.88 13.21 -30.30
N PHE A 333 -17.49 12.54 -29.22
CA PHE A 333 -17.06 13.21 -27.97
C PHE A 333 -15.76 14.05 -28.13
N LEU A 334 -14.89 13.70 -29.08
CA LEU A 334 -13.61 14.40 -29.31
C LEU A 334 -13.69 15.52 -30.37
N HIS A 335 -14.86 15.73 -30.96
CA HIS A 335 -15.03 16.74 -32.03
C HIS A 335 -14.69 18.17 -31.59
N TRP A 336 -14.85 18.47 -30.30
CA TRP A 336 -14.47 19.79 -29.74
C TRP A 336 -12.98 20.08 -29.83
N ILE A 337 -12.11 19.07 -29.96
CA ILE A 337 -10.66 19.23 -30.10
C ILE A 337 -10.31 19.92 -31.41
N LEU A 338 -11.10 19.70 -32.46
CA LEU A 338 -10.90 20.36 -33.78
C LEU A 338 -11.16 21.87 -33.75
N LEU A 339 -11.89 22.35 -32.75
CA LEU A 339 -12.17 23.79 -32.55
C LEU A 339 -10.99 24.55 -31.91
N LEU A 340 -9.96 23.83 -31.43
CA LEU A 340 -8.79 24.42 -30.79
C LEU A 340 -7.81 25.04 -31.77
N PRO A 341 -7.06 26.10 -31.40
CA PRO A 341 -6.00 26.67 -32.20
C PRO A 341 -4.97 25.63 -32.63
N LYS A 342 -4.44 25.73 -33.85
CA LYS A 342 -3.47 24.77 -34.45
C LYS A 342 -2.25 24.51 -33.55
N VAL A 343 -1.79 25.50 -32.76
CA VAL A 343 -0.67 25.36 -31.84
C VAL A 343 -1.02 24.41 -30.68
N ILE A 344 -2.21 24.54 -30.12
CA ILE A 344 -2.70 23.66 -29.03
C ILE A 344 -2.97 22.26 -29.56
N LEU A 345 -3.51 22.15 -30.78
CA LEU A 345 -3.74 20.86 -31.43
C LEU A 345 -2.41 20.12 -31.66
N GLY A 346 -1.36 20.81 -32.13
CA GLY A 346 -0.03 20.22 -32.27
C GLY A 346 0.61 19.79 -30.96
N LEU A 347 0.40 20.56 -29.87
CA LEU A 347 0.86 20.20 -28.53
C LEU A 347 0.13 18.96 -28.02
N ILE A 348 -1.18 18.91 -28.16
CA ILE A 348 -1.99 17.76 -27.72
C ILE A 348 -1.65 16.52 -28.53
N SER A 349 -1.50 16.63 -29.87
CA SER A 349 -1.17 15.49 -30.74
C SER A 349 0.19 14.85 -30.41
N GLY A 350 1.18 15.64 -29.98
CA GLY A 350 2.47 15.12 -29.54
C GLY A 350 2.50 14.62 -28.11
N LEU A 351 1.84 15.34 -27.20
CA LEU A 351 1.92 15.03 -25.76
C LEU A 351 0.95 13.91 -25.32
N LEU A 352 -0.25 13.87 -25.88
CA LEU A 352 -1.29 12.91 -25.46
C LEU A 352 -0.86 11.44 -25.60
N PRO A 353 -0.29 10.99 -26.73
CA PRO A 353 0.18 9.62 -26.88
C PRO A 353 1.32 9.28 -25.90
N ALA A 354 2.26 10.21 -25.71
CA ALA A 354 3.38 10.03 -24.81
C ALA A 354 2.93 9.88 -23.35
N VAL A 355 1.99 10.73 -22.91
CA VAL A 355 1.40 10.65 -21.56
C VAL A 355 0.57 9.38 -21.42
N ALA A 356 -0.24 9.03 -22.41
CA ALA A 356 -1.07 7.82 -22.37
C ALA A 356 -0.21 6.54 -22.30
N LEU A 357 0.87 6.46 -23.10
CA LEU A 357 1.81 5.35 -23.05
C LEU A 357 2.54 5.29 -21.71
N SER A 358 2.99 6.43 -21.19
CA SER A 358 3.62 6.51 -19.87
C SER A 358 2.68 6.06 -18.75
N LEU A 359 1.40 6.45 -18.82
CA LEU A 359 0.38 6.01 -17.87
C LEU A 359 0.12 4.50 -17.98
N LEU A 360 0.02 3.97 -19.21
CA LEU A 360 -0.13 2.54 -19.47
C LEU A 360 1.03 1.75 -18.86
N MET A 361 2.26 2.18 -19.07
CA MET A 361 3.45 1.54 -18.48
C MET A 361 3.51 1.66 -16.96
N ALA A 362 3.00 2.75 -16.40
CA ALA A 362 2.92 2.93 -14.95
C ALA A 362 1.92 1.97 -14.27
N VAL A 363 0.93 1.45 -14.99
CA VAL A 363 -0.07 0.48 -14.48
C VAL A 363 0.55 -0.90 -14.29
N VAL A 364 1.51 -1.31 -15.11
CA VAL A 364 2.13 -2.66 -15.09
C VAL A 364 2.63 -3.07 -13.69
N PRO A 365 3.43 -2.27 -12.98
CA PRO A 365 3.90 -2.65 -11.65
C PRO A 365 2.76 -2.80 -10.62
N PHE A 366 1.64 -2.09 -10.78
CA PHE A 366 0.47 -2.26 -9.91
C PHE A 366 -0.20 -3.61 -10.12
N ILE A 367 -0.38 -4.01 -11.40
CA ILE A 367 -0.93 -5.32 -11.75
C ILE A 367 -0.01 -6.42 -11.18
N MET A 368 1.30 -6.31 -11.38
CA MET A 368 2.27 -7.29 -10.89
C MET A 368 2.26 -7.41 -9.36
N ARG A 369 2.08 -6.30 -8.61
CA ARG A 369 1.91 -6.35 -7.14
C ARG A 369 0.63 -7.07 -6.74
N ALA A 370 -0.48 -6.77 -7.42
CA ALA A 370 -1.74 -7.47 -7.18
C ALA A 370 -1.58 -8.97 -7.43
N CYS A 371 -0.96 -9.35 -8.53
CA CYS A 371 -0.62 -10.73 -8.88
C CYS A 371 0.26 -11.40 -7.81
N ALA A 372 1.30 -10.71 -7.34
CA ALA A 372 2.19 -11.23 -6.31
C ALA A 372 1.46 -11.52 -4.98
N ARG A 373 0.54 -10.66 -4.57
CA ARG A 373 -0.30 -10.88 -3.38
C ARG A 373 -1.24 -12.07 -3.58
N GLN A 374 -1.85 -12.21 -4.76
CA GLN A 374 -2.70 -13.34 -5.10
C GLN A 374 -1.93 -14.67 -5.21
N ALA A 375 -0.66 -14.62 -5.56
CA ALA A 375 0.23 -15.78 -5.56
C ALA A 375 0.54 -16.34 -4.16
N GLY A 376 0.05 -15.69 -3.09
CA GLY A 376 0.23 -16.13 -1.72
C GLY A 376 1.62 -15.83 -1.15
N ILE A 377 2.25 -14.75 -1.59
CA ILE A 377 3.53 -14.30 -1.04
C ILE A 377 3.29 -13.70 0.35
N PRO A 378 4.01 -14.13 1.40
CA PRO A 378 3.66 -13.79 2.79
C PRO A 378 4.08 -12.40 3.24
N THR A 379 5.00 -11.72 2.52
CA THR A 379 5.53 -10.42 2.97
C THR A 379 5.65 -9.41 1.84
N GLU A 380 5.45 -8.13 2.18
CA GLU A 380 5.57 -7.02 1.23
C GLU A 380 6.97 -6.94 0.58
N SER A 381 8.03 -7.24 1.32
CA SER A 381 9.40 -7.27 0.78
C SER A 381 9.58 -8.36 -0.29
N ARG A 382 8.98 -9.54 -0.08
CA ARG A 382 8.97 -10.62 -1.09
C ARG A 382 8.07 -10.28 -2.28
N VAL A 383 6.99 -9.54 -2.07
CA VAL A 383 6.14 -9.01 -3.16
C VAL A 383 6.96 -8.08 -4.05
N GLU A 384 7.71 -7.13 -3.47
CA GLU A 384 8.56 -6.23 -4.27
C GLU A 384 9.67 -6.99 -5.01
N LEU A 385 10.24 -8.05 -4.43
CA LEU A 385 11.22 -8.91 -5.11
C LEU A 385 10.60 -9.67 -6.30
N PHE A 386 9.39 -10.19 -6.13
CA PHE A 386 8.64 -10.82 -7.21
C PHE A 386 8.32 -9.83 -8.33
N VAL A 387 7.89 -8.61 -7.97
CA VAL A 387 7.64 -7.53 -8.93
C VAL A 387 8.92 -7.17 -9.68
N GLN A 388 10.05 -7.07 -8.98
CA GLN A 388 11.35 -6.78 -9.61
C GLN A 388 11.69 -7.81 -10.70
N SER A 389 11.58 -9.09 -10.39
CA SER A 389 11.90 -10.15 -11.34
C SER A 389 10.94 -10.16 -12.54
N SER A 390 9.63 -10.06 -12.27
CA SER A 390 8.60 -10.10 -13.31
C SER A 390 8.64 -8.84 -14.19
N TYR A 391 8.83 -7.67 -13.59
CA TYR A 391 8.89 -6.42 -14.32
C TYR A 391 10.18 -6.28 -15.12
N PHE A 392 11.28 -6.88 -14.66
CA PHE A 392 12.51 -6.97 -15.46
C PHE A 392 12.28 -7.76 -16.75
N VAL A 393 11.66 -8.94 -16.66
CA VAL A 393 11.30 -9.73 -17.86
C VAL A 393 10.39 -8.92 -18.80
N PHE A 394 9.39 -8.23 -18.25
CA PHE A 394 8.54 -7.34 -19.03
C PHE A 394 9.35 -6.24 -19.74
N GLN A 395 10.25 -5.58 -19.05
CA GLN A 395 11.09 -4.52 -19.63
C GLN A 395 12.00 -5.03 -20.74
N VAL A 396 12.61 -6.20 -20.54
CA VAL A 396 13.46 -6.82 -21.58
C VAL A 396 12.64 -7.21 -22.80
N VAL A 397 11.47 -7.81 -22.61
CA VAL A 397 10.66 -8.24 -23.77
C VAL A 397 10.02 -7.05 -24.48
N GLN A 398 9.30 -6.19 -23.75
CA GLN A 398 8.50 -5.13 -24.36
C GLN A 398 9.33 -3.89 -24.76
N VAL A 399 10.24 -3.45 -23.89
CA VAL A 399 11.00 -2.23 -24.16
C VAL A 399 12.26 -2.52 -24.99
N PHE A 400 12.94 -3.64 -24.75
CA PHE A 400 14.15 -3.96 -25.52
C PHE A 400 13.82 -4.76 -26.79
N LEU A 401 13.30 -5.98 -26.69
CA LEU A 401 13.11 -6.86 -27.85
C LEU A 401 12.07 -6.32 -28.83
N VAL A 402 10.87 -5.98 -28.36
CA VAL A 402 9.78 -5.49 -29.23
C VAL A 402 10.20 -4.20 -29.93
N THR A 403 10.80 -3.23 -29.22
CA THR A 403 11.22 -1.96 -29.83
C THR A 403 12.33 -2.17 -30.86
N THR A 404 13.30 -3.03 -30.57
CA THR A 404 14.37 -3.35 -31.54
C THR A 404 13.81 -4.04 -32.80
N LEU A 405 12.85 -4.95 -32.62
CA LEU A 405 12.23 -5.65 -33.75
C LEU A 405 11.25 -4.79 -34.53
N THR A 406 10.52 -3.88 -33.88
CA THR A 406 9.58 -2.98 -34.55
C THR A 406 10.31 -1.99 -35.45
N SER A 407 11.54 -1.61 -35.11
CA SER A 407 12.39 -0.81 -35.97
C SER A 407 12.84 -1.56 -37.23
N ALA A 408 12.67 -2.89 -37.26
CA ALA A 408 13.16 -3.80 -38.33
C ALA A 408 12.06 -4.38 -39.20
N ALA A 409 10.98 -3.74 -39.48
CA ALA A 409 9.87 -4.21 -40.29
C ALA A 409 9.19 -5.54 -39.83
N ALA A 410 7.88 -5.62 -40.02
CA ALA A 410 7.03 -6.78 -39.61
C ALA A 410 7.49 -8.14 -40.18
N ALA A 411 8.30 -8.16 -41.24
CA ALA A 411 8.88 -9.38 -41.81
C ALA A 411 9.86 -10.12 -40.90
N ALA A 412 10.53 -9.40 -40.00
CA ALA A 412 11.48 -10.00 -39.06
C ALA A 412 10.82 -10.91 -38.02
N ILE A 413 9.61 -10.58 -37.57
CA ILE A 413 8.88 -11.37 -36.57
C ILE A 413 8.48 -12.74 -37.14
N THR A 414 8.02 -12.78 -38.40
CA THR A 414 7.66 -14.04 -39.06
C THR A 414 8.89 -14.93 -39.31
N GLN A 415 10.06 -14.35 -39.52
CA GLN A 415 11.31 -15.08 -39.68
C GLN A 415 11.79 -15.72 -38.36
N ILE A 416 11.69 -15.00 -37.23
CA ILE A 416 12.03 -15.53 -35.89
C ILE A 416 11.11 -16.69 -35.48
N ILE A 417 9.83 -16.63 -35.82
CA ILE A 417 8.88 -17.71 -35.54
C ILE A 417 9.23 -18.98 -36.32
N LYS A 418 9.71 -18.82 -37.56
CA LYS A 418 10.10 -19.95 -38.42
C LYS A 418 11.46 -20.53 -38.05
N ASP A 419 12.40 -19.66 -37.68
CA ASP A 419 13.76 -20.03 -37.28
C ASP A 419 14.23 -19.19 -36.09
N PRO A 420 14.13 -19.71 -34.85
CA PRO A 420 14.53 -19.00 -33.65
C PRO A 420 16.02 -18.62 -33.60
N LEU A 421 16.90 -19.33 -34.30
CA LEU A 421 18.34 -19.03 -34.35
C LEU A 421 18.61 -17.75 -35.15
N SER A 422 17.75 -17.40 -36.12
CA SER A 422 17.87 -16.16 -36.89
C SER A 422 17.63 -14.89 -36.06
N ALA A 423 17.08 -15.03 -34.86
CA ALA A 423 16.86 -13.90 -33.93
C ALA A 423 18.15 -13.17 -33.58
N ARG A 424 19.27 -13.88 -33.45
CA ARG A 424 20.59 -13.29 -33.18
C ARG A 424 21.04 -12.36 -34.29
N ASP A 425 20.93 -12.81 -35.53
CA ASP A 425 21.40 -12.06 -36.71
C ASP A 425 20.48 -10.86 -37.00
N LEU A 426 19.18 -11.05 -36.83
CA LEU A 426 18.21 -9.97 -36.90
C LEU A 426 18.45 -8.88 -35.85
N LEU A 427 18.72 -9.31 -34.61
CA LEU A 427 19.00 -8.38 -33.53
C LEU A 427 20.29 -7.59 -33.80
N SER A 428 21.34 -8.25 -34.29
CA SER A 428 22.63 -7.62 -34.62
C SER A 428 22.52 -6.56 -35.73
N LYS A 429 21.67 -6.79 -36.75
CA LYS A 429 21.42 -5.83 -37.84
C LYS A 429 20.56 -4.63 -37.39
N ASN A 430 19.58 -4.85 -36.51
CA ASN A 430 18.58 -3.84 -36.19
C ASN A 430 18.96 -2.99 -34.96
N LEU A 431 19.82 -3.52 -34.08
CA LEU A 431 20.27 -2.79 -32.91
C LEU A 431 20.96 -1.45 -33.22
N PRO A 432 21.84 -1.33 -34.25
CA PRO A 432 22.45 -0.07 -34.62
C PRO A 432 21.42 0.98 -35.10
N THR A 433 20.37 0.57 -35.81
CA THR A 433 19.31 1.49 -36.28
C THR A 433 18.43 2.00 -35.13
N ALA A 434 18.24 1.19 -34.10
CA ALA A 434 17.52 1.56 -32.89
C ALA A 434 18.35 2.38 -31.89
N SER A 435 19.64 2.58 -32.12
CA SER A 435 20.55 3.24 -31.17
C SER A 435 20.12 4.65 -30.77
N ASN A 436 19.67 5.46 -31.74
CA ASN A 436 19.21 6.82 -31.50
C ASN A 436 17.98 6.84 -30.58
N PHE A 437 17.06 5.87 -30.74
CA PHE A 437 15.92 5.70 -29.84
C PHE A 437 16.39 5.39 -28.41
N TYR A 438 17.34 4.48 -28.25
CA TYR A 438 17.82 4.11 -26.91
C TYR A 438 18.59 5.21 -26.21
N ILE A 439 19.36 6.02 -26.94
CA ILE A 439 20.02 7.19 -26.36
C ILE A 439 18.97 8.17 -25.82
N SER A 440 17.95 8.48 -26.62
CA SER A 440 16.84 9.34 -26.19
C SER A 440 16.08 8.74 -25.00
N TYR A 441 15.83 7.43 -25.02
CA TYR A 441 15.20 6.70 -23.92
C TYR A 441 16.00 6.80 -22.63
N PHE A 442 17.33 6.63 -22.66
CA PHE A 442 18.20 6.72 -21.48
C PHE A 442 18.17 8.12 -20.86
N ILE A 443 18.30 9.14 -21.69
CA ILE A 443 18.25 10.53 -21.26
C ILE A 443 16.88 10.83 -20.62
N LEU A 444 15.81 10.46 -21.30
CA LEU A 444 14.44 10.69 -20.82
C LEU A 444 14.18 9.96 -19.49
N GLN A 445 14.51 8.68 -19.40
CA GLN A 445 14.29 7.90 -18.18
C GLN A 445 15.13 8.40 -17.01
N GLY A 446 16.40 8.69 -17.24
CA GLY A 446 17.28 9.23 -16.19
C GLY A 446 16.76 10.57 -15.64
N LEU A 447 16.42 11.50 -16.53
CA LEU A 447 15.91 12.81 -16.16
C LEU A 447 14.51 12.73 -15.53
N ALA A 448 13.59 11.95 -16.12
CA ALA A 448 12.22 11.80 -15.62
C ALA A 448 12.18 11.15 -14.23
N MET A 449 13.00 10.11 -14.01
CA MET A 449 13.11 9.46 -12.70
C MET A 449 13.66 10.42 -11.63
N SER A 450 14.73 11.14 -11.96
CA SER A 450 15.34 12.13 -11.06
C SER A 450 14.37 13.27 -10.76
N ALA A 451 13.76 13.85 -11.77
CA ALA A 451 12.78 14.92 -11.62
C ALA A 451 11.57 14.49 -10.77
N THR A 452 11.02 13.31 -11.04
CA THR A 452 9.88 12.79 -10.27
C THR A 452 10.22 12.57 -8.79
N ARG A 453 11.46 12.20 -8.49
CA ARG A 453 11.93 11.99 -7.12
C ARG A 453 12.21 13.30 -6.38
N ILE A 454 12.75 14.31 -7.06
CA ILE A 454 13.09 15.61 -6.47
C ILE A 454 11.82 16.47 -6.31
N VAL A 455 11.05 16.62 -7.37
CA VAL A 455 9.93 17.59 -7.41
C VAL A 455 8.69 17.06 -6.69
N HIS A 456 8.49 15.74 -6.59
CA HIS A 456 7.31 15.13 -5.96
C HIS A 456 5.96 15.71 -6.46
N LEU A 457 5.84 16.02 -7.76
CA LEU A 457 4.68 16.67 -8.38
C LEU A 457 3.34 16.06 -7.96
N LEU A 458 3.21 14.73 -7.99
CA LEU A 458 2.00 14.03 -7.56
C LEU A 458 1.65 14.27 -6.08
N SER A 459 2.66 14.45 -5.22
CA SER A 459 2.43 14.76 -3.81
C SER A 459 1.96 16.19 -3.62
N ILE A 460 2.51 17.14 -4.40
CA ILE A 460 2.09 18.54 -4.39
C ILE A 460 0.65 18.66 -4.89
N PHE A 461 0.33 18.08 -6.04
CA PHE A 461 -1.04 18.05 -6.59
C PHE A 461 -2.03 17.45 -5.59
N ARG A 462 -1.69 16.32 -5.03
CA ARG A 462 -2.53 15.65 -4.04
C ARG A 462 -2.69 16.47 -2.77
N HIS A 463 -1.66 17.18 -2.33
CA HIS A 463 -1.72 18.07 -1.17
C HIS A 463 -2.64 19.26 -1.44
N GLN A 464 -2.54 19.85 -2.63
CA GLN A 464 -3.33 21.00 -3.04
C GLN A 464 -4.82 20.67 -3.24
N LEU A 465 -5.12 19.46 -3.74
CA LEU A 465 -6.49 18.95 -3.91
C LEU A 465 -7.12 18.44 -2.60
N MET A 466 -6.33 18.15 -1.59
CA MET A 466 -6.80 17.60 -0.30
C MET A 466 -7.81 18.51 0.43
N PRO A 467 -7.63 19.84 0.51
CA PRO A 467 -8.60 20.72 1.16
C PRO A 467 -9.98 20.68 0.50
N PHE A 468 -10.01 20.52 -0.82
CA PHE A 468 -11.27 20.43 -1.60
C PHE A 468 -11.96 19.07 -1.43
N SER A 469 -11.22 18.01 -1.07
CA SER A 469 -11.76 16.67 -0.85
C SER A 469 -12.53 16.51 0.47
N GLY A 470 -12.60 17.54 1.32
CA GLY A 470 -13.40 17.52 2.55
C GLY A 470 -13.02 16.43 3.55
N GLY A 471 -11.74 16.07 3.62
CA GLY A 471 -11.25 15.01 4.50
C GLY A 471 -11.19 15.42 5.97
N ASN A 472 -11.22 14.43 6.87
CA ASN A 472 -11.01 14.65 8.30
C ASN A 472 -9.57 15.14 8.56
N PRO A 473 -9.34 16.13 9.44
CA PRO A 473 -8.00 16.63 9.78
C PRO A 473 -7.05 15.53 10.22
N ARG A 474 -7.52 14.53 10.98
CA ARG A 474 -6.74 13.36 11.40
C ARG A 474 -6.26 12.52 10.21
N LEU A 475 -7.13 12.25 9.24
CA LEU A 475 -6.75 11.52 8.02
C LEU A 475 -5.78 12.33 7.16
N ILE A 476 -5.97 13.65 7.08
CA ILE A 476 -5.07 14.55 6.35
C ILE A 476 -3.69 14.52 7.01
N ALA A 477 -3.61 14.71 8.33
CA ALA A 477 -2.37 14.65 9.09
C ALA A 477 -1.68 13.28 8.94
N ALA A 478 -2.40 12.19 9.10
CA ALA A 478 -1.86 10.84 8.94
C ALA A 478 -1.31 10.58 7.53
N LYS A 479 -1.97 11.11 6.49
CA LYS A 479 -1.49 11.01 5.11
C LYS A 479 -0.28 11.91 4.85
N TYR A 480 -0.24 13.10 5.46
CA TYR A 480 0.87 14.05 5.32
C TYR A 480 2.14 13.54 6.00
N HIS A 481 2.04 13.04 7.22
CA HIS A 481 3.18 12.52 7.98
C HIS A 481 3.63 11.12 7.54
N ARG A 482 2.85 10.44 6.71
CA ARG A 482 3.20 9.10 6.25
C ARG A 482 4.29 9.18 5.18
N LEU A 483 5.49 8.73 5.53
CA LEU A 483 6.58 8.57 4.59
C LEU A 483 6.15 7.66 3.43
N ARG A 484 6.43 8.10 2.21
CA ARG A 484 6.12 7.35 1.01
C ARG A 484 7.01 6.12 0.92
N LYS A 485 6.42 4.94 0.80
CA LYS A 485 7.17 3.71 0.58
C LYS A 485 7.89 3.80 -0.78
N ILE A 486 9.16 3.43 -0.79
CA ILE A 486 9.93 3.29 -2.03
C ILE A 486 9.55 1.96 -2.64
N HIS A 487 8.89 1.98 -3.79
CA HIS A 487 8.54 0.79 -4.56
C HIS A 487 9.73 0.37 -5.43
N TRP A 488 10.77 -0.13 -4.77
CA TRP A 488 12.03 -0.47 -5.41
C TRP A 488 11.90 -1.57 -6.48
N GLY A 489 10.95 -2.49 -6.33
CA GLY A 489 10.67 -3.53 -7.32
C GLY A 489 10.24 -3.00 -8.69
N ALA A 490 9.72 -1.76 -8.78
CA ALA A 490 9.39 -1.12 -10.05
C ALA A 490 10.51 -0.23 -10.59
N VAL A 491 11.42 0.21 -9.74
CA VAL A 491 12.50 1.15 -10.11
C VAL A 491 13.72 0.43 -10.64
N TYR A 492 14.21 -0.57 -9.92
CA TYR A 492 15.43 -1.31 -10.30
C TYR A 492 15.36 -1.97 -11.69
N PRO A 493 14.26 -2.61 -12.13
CA PRO A 493 14.19 -3.23 -13.44
C PRO A 493 14.42 -2.26 -14.60
N VAL A 494 14.03 -1.00 -14.47
CA VAL A 494 14.26 0.01 -15.51
C VAL A 494 15.76 0.27 -15.68
N PHE A 495 16.49 0.46 -14.57
CA PHE A 495 17.94 0.70 -14.63
C PHE A 495 18.72 -0.57 -15.05
N THR A 496 18.31 -1.76 -14.59
CA THR A 496 18.94 -3.01 -15.05
C THR A 496 18.70 -3.25 -16.55
N ASN A 497 17.50 -2.93 -17.07
CA ASN A 497 17.23 -3.01 -18.50
C ASN A 497 18.07 -2.00 -19.30
N MET A 498 18.25 -0.79 -18.80
CA MET A 498 19.18 0.18 -19.42
C MET A 498 20.61 -0.38 -19.48
N GLY A 499 21.06 -1.08 -18.44
CA GLY A 499 22.33 -1.80 -18.44
C GLY A 499 22.41 -2.90 -19.49
N VAL A 500 21.35 -3.70 -19.65
CA VAL A 500 21.25 -4.74 -20.70
C VAL A 500 21.30 -4.13 -22.10
N ILE A 501 20.51 -3.09 -22.35
CA ILE A 501 20.51 -2.38 -23.65
C ILE A 501 21.89 -1.79 -23.93
N GLY A 502 22.50 -1.12 -22.96
CA GLY A 502 23.82 -0.51 -23.12
C GLY A 502 24.91 -1.54 -23.41
N SER A 503 24.92 -2.67 -22.71
CA SER A 503 25.87 -3.75 -22.96
C SER A 503 25.66 -4.41 -24.33
N SER A 504 24.40 -4.58 -24.76
CA SER A 504 24.06 -5.14 -26.07
C SER A 504 24.50 -4.22 -27.21
N LEU A 505 24.28 -2.93 -27.09
CA LEU A 505 24.75 -1.92 -28.07
C LEU A 505 26.26 -1.91 -28.17
N LEU A 506 26.97 -2.01 -27.05
CA LEU A 506 28.43 -2.09 -27.02
C LEU A 506 28.95 -3.38 -27.66
N SER A 507 28.31 -4.53 -27.40
CA SER A 507 28.64 -5.81 -28.03
C SER A 507 28.47 -5.78 -29.54
N CYS A 508 27.32 -5.27 -30.04
CA CYS A 508 27.05 -5.19 -31.48
C CYS A 508 27.99 -4.25 -32.21
N SER A 509 28.39 -3.14 -31.60
CA SER A 509 29.40 -2.26 -32.21
C SER A 509 30.78 -2.91 -32.30
N LEU A 510 31.08 -3.86 -31.41
CA LEU A 510 32.30 -4.67 -31.48
C LEU A 510 32.23 -5.72 -32.61
N THR A 511 31.10 -6.40 -32.78
CA THR A 511 30.93 -7.44 -33.82
C THR A 511 30.80 -6.84 -35.23
N ALA A 512 30.24 -5.65 -35.38
CA ALA A 512 30.18 -4.93 -36.67
C ALA A 512 31.54 -4.39 -37.15
N LEU A 513 32.56 -4.45 -36.33
CA LEU A 513 33.92 -4.02 -36.60
C LEU A 513 34.88 -5.18 -36.89
N PHE A 514 34.43 -6.43 -36.76
CA PHE A 514 35.07 -7.64 -37.24
C PHE A 514 34.39 -8.15 -38.51
#